data_ce90f2647bb3f0044735d3931c3faae1
#
_entry.id   ce90f2647bb3f0044735d3931c3faae1
#
_cell.length_a   1.000
_cell.length_b   1.000
_cell.length_c   1.000
_cell.angle_alpha   90.00
_cell.angle_beta   90.00
_cell.angle_gamma   90.00
#
_symmetry.space_group_name_H-M   'P 1'
#
loop_
_entity.id
_entity.type
_entity.pdbx_description
1 polymer ?
#
loop_
_entity_poly.entity_id
_entity_poly.type
_entity_poly.pdbx_seq_one_letter_code
_entity_poly.pdbx_strand_id
1 'polypeptide(L)'
;MANENIYIDIFAGCGGLSTGLLNAGWTGLFAIEKNADAFATLKYNLIDNKEHFRWPKWLPVKECDINVLLKDHADDLMALRGKVTLVAGGPPCQGFSMAGKMDKNDQRNKLIKSYIKFIKLVLPQVIIFENVHGFTVSFK
;
A
#
# COMPACT_ATOMS: atom_id res chain seq x y z
N MET A 1 23.06 15.57 -2.75
CA MET A 1 22.78 14.12 -2.64
C MET A 1 21.49 13.85 -3.39
N ALA A 2 21.48 12.92 -4.29
CA ALA A 2 20.25 12.53 -4.95
C ALA A 2 19.28 12.01 -3.88
N ASN A 3 18.09 12.59 -3.79
CA ASN A 3 17.03 12.03 -2.94
C ASN A 3 16.75 10.63 -3.45
N GLU A 4 17.00 9.63 -2.63
CA GLU A 4 16.68 8.25 -2.95
C GLU A 4 15.17 8.12 -3.16
N ASN A 5 14.77 7.57 -4.30
CA ASN A 5 13.37 7.34 -4.62
C ASN A 5 12.84 6.15 -3.79
N ILE A 6 12.42 6.44 -2.56
CA ILE A 6 11.91 5.43 -1.61
C ILE A 6 10.38 5.39 -1.69
N TYR A 7 9.82 4.17 -1.75
CA TYR A 7 8.38 3.99 -1.77
C TYR A 7 7.88 2.96 -0.75
N ILE A 8 6.59 3.06 -0.44
CA ILE A 8 5.81 2.06 0.30
C ILE A 8 4.66 1.62 -0.60
N ASP A 9 4.40 0.30 -0.66
CA ASP A 9 3.29 -0.27 -1.41
C ASP A 9 2.23 -0.81 -0.45
N ILE A 10 1.05 -0.22 -0.44
CA ILE A 10 -0.06 -0.65 0.42
C ILE A 10 -1.19 -1.24 -0.41
N PHE A 11 -1.77 -2.35 0.04
CA PHE A 11 -2.62 -3.25 -0.73
C PHE A 11 -1.85 -3.89 -1.90
N ALA A 12 -0.63 -4.37 -1.61
CA ALA A 12 0.36 -4.70 -2.62
C ALA A 12 0.02 -5.95 -3.47
N GLY A 13 -0.90 -6.80 -3.02
CA GLY A 13 -1.21 -8.04 -3.70
C GLY A 13 0.01 -8.95 -3.84
N CYS A 14 0.21 -9.52 -5.02
CA CYS A 14 1.38 -10.33 -5.34
C CYS A 14 2.64 -9.51 -5.68
N GLY A 15 2.58 -8.17 -5.59
CA GLY A 15 3.72 -7.29 -5.81
C GLY A 15 3.90 -6.79 -7.24
N GLY A 16 2.84 -6.74 -8.05
CA GLY A 16 2.90 -6.29 -9.45
C GLY A 16 3.37 -4.84 -9.57
N LEU A 17 2.79 -3.93 -8.80
CA LEU A 17 3.19 -2.52 -8.78
C LEU A 17 4.62 -2.35 -8.26
N SER A 18 4.98 -3.05 -7.19
CA SER A 18 6.35 -3.07 -6.66
C SER A 18 7.37 -3.61 -7.66
N THR A 19 7.01 -4.59 -8.49
CA THR A 19 7.88 -5.07 -9.58
C THR A 19 8.11 -3.98 -10.63
N GLY A 20 7.07 -3.24 -10.99
CA GLY A 20 7.19 -2.09 -11.89
C GLY A 20 8.10 -1.00 -11.34
N LEU A 21 7.97 -0.68 -10.07
CA LEU A 21 8.80 0.30 -9.37
C LEU A 21 10.26 -0.16 -9.26
N LEU A 22 10.51 -1.46 -8.98
CA LEU A 22 11.86 -2.03 -9.04
C LEU A 22 12.50 -1.81 -10.40
N ASN A 23 11.78 -2.14 -11.49
CA ASN A 23 12.28 -1.98 -12.84
C ASN A 23 12.53 -0.51 -13.22
N ALA A 24 11.83 0.41 -12.58
CA ALA A 24 12.01 1.86 -12.73
C ALA A 24 13.12 2.44 -11.83
N GLY A 25 13.85 1.60 -11.10
CA GLY A 25 14.97 2.03 -10.23
C GLY A 25 14.56 2.60 -8.89
N TRP A 26 13.34 2.33 -8.42
CA TRP A 26 12.88 2.73 -7.10
C TRP A 26 13.31 1.71 -6.03
N THR A 27 13.49 2.18 -4.80
CA THR A 27 13.77 1.34 -3.63
C THR A 27 12.53 1.19 -2.77
N GLY A 28 12.08 -0.03 -2.53
CA GLY A 28 11.00 -0.32 -1.61
C GLY A 28 11.43 -0.17 -0.15
N LEU A 29 10.57 0.44 0.68
CA LEU A 29 10.77 0.42 2.14
C LEU A 29 10.07 -0.79 2.74
N PHE A 30 8.78 -0.96 2.49
CA PHE A 30 8.00 -2.15 2.82
C PHE A 30 6.72 -2.22 1.97
N ALA A 31 6.04 -3.36 2.04
CA ALA A 31 4.74 -3.57 1.42
C ALA A 31 3.74 -4.14 2.42
N ILE A 32 2.47 -3.79 2.27
CA ILE A 32 1.36 -4.28 3.11
C ILE A 32 0.35 -5.01 2.24
N GLU A 33 0.13 -6.27 2.60
CA GLU A 33 -0.87 -7.14 2.00
C GLU A 33 -1.46 -8.05 3.10
N LYS A 34 -2.77 -8.14 3.14
CA LYS A 34 -3.50 -8.92 4.13
C LYS A 34 -3.65 -10.40 3.76
N ASN A 35 -3.72 -10.69 2.46
CA ASN A 35 -3.85 -12.06 1.96
C ASN A 35 -2.51 -12.78 2.06
N ALA A 36 -2.47 -13.89 2.80
CA ALA A 36 -1.25 -14.65 3.09
C ALA A 36 -0.60 -15.21 1.81
N ASP A 37 -1.40 -15.73 0.86
CA ASP A 37 -0.89 -16.33 -0.38
C ASP A 37 -0.31 -15.26 -1.32
N ALA A 38 -1.00 -14.12 -1.43
CA ALA A 38 -0.52 -12.98 -2.20
C ALA A 38 0.78 -12.44 -1.62
N PHE A 39 0.84 -12.26 -0.28
CA PHE A 39 2.05 -11.81 0.39
C PHE A 39 3.20 -12.82 0.26
N ALA A 40 2.93 -14.13 0.33
CA ALA A 40 3.95 -15.16 0.12
C ALA A 40 4.57 -15.05 -1.28
N THR A 41 3.77 -14.79 -2.32
CA THR A 41 4.24 -14.57 -3.69
C THR A 41 5.11 -13.31 -3.79
N LEU A 42 4.66 -12.19 -3.21
CA LEU A 42 5.43 -10.94 -3.14
C LEU A 42 6.77 -11.17 -2.42
N LYS A 43 6.71 -11.83 -1.26
CA LYS A 43 7.88 -12.13 -0.44
C LYS A 43 8.91 -12.94 -1.21
N TYR A 44 8.47 -14.04 -1.83
CA TYR A 44 9.37 -14.89 -2.62
C TYR A 44 10.07 -14.11 -3.75
N ASN A 45 9.33 -13.34 -4.52
CA ASN A 45 9.85 -12.64 -5.68
C ASN A 45 10.70 -11.41 -5.36
N LEU A 46 10.30 -10.59 -4.38
CA LEU A 46 10.85 -9.25 -4.18
C LEU A 46 11.67 -9.12 -2.90
N ILE A 47 11.44 -9.96 -1.90
CA ILE A 47 12.19 -9.92 -0.64
C ILE A 47 13.29 -10.98 -0.68
N ASP A 48 12.93 -12.25 -0.84
CA ASP A 48 13.89 -13.35 -0.73
C ASP A 48 14.85 -13.44 -1.95
N ASN A 49 14.34 -13.20 -3.18
CA ASN A 49 15.14 -13.33 -4.39
C ASN A 49 15.80 -12.04 -4.89
N LYS A 50 15.21 -10.88 -4.60
CA LYS A 50 15.68 -9.59 -5.14
C LYS A 50 16.22 -8.64 -4.09
N GLU A 51 15.99 -8.91 -2.80
CA GLU A 51 16.34 -8.00 -1.70
C GLU A 51 15.89 -6.55 -1.96
N HIS A 52 14.73 -6.40 -2.61
CA HIS A 52 14.27 -5.12 -3.14
C HIS A 52 13.86 -4.14 -2.05
N PHE A 53 13.38 -4.65 -0.91
CA PHE A 53 12.89 -3.82 0.18
C PHE A 53 13.93 -3.62 1.27
N ARG A 54 14.11 -2.37 1.72
CA ARG A 54 14.85 -2.01 2.94
C ARG A 54 13.96 -2.18 4.16
N TRP A 55 13.46 -3.40 4.37
CA TRP A 55 12.42 -3.68 5.35
C TRP A 55 12.80 -3.19 6.75
N PRO A 56 11.96 -2.36 7.40
CA PRO A 56 12.29 -1.81 8.71
C PRO A 56 12.21 -2.90 9.80
N LYS A 57 13.13 -2.85 10.77
CA LYS A 57 13.23 -3.87 11.82
C LYS A 57 12.00 -3.96 12.73
N TRP A 58 11.25 -2.87 12.85
CA TRP A 58 10.05 -2.82 13.68
C TRP A 58 8.85 -3.53 13.03
N LEU A 59 8.85 -3.77 11.73
CA LEU A 59 7.75 -4.41 11.00
C LEU A 59 8.09 -5.87 10.67
N PRO A 60 7.34 -6.86 11.20
CA PRO A 60 7.52 -8.25 10.83
C PRO A 60 7.30 -8.49 9.33
N VAL A 61 8.13 -9.33 8.70
CA VAL A 61 8.02 -9.70 7.28
C VAL A 61 6.96 -10.79 7.11
N LYS A 62 5.68 -10.39 7.17
CA LYS A 62 4.52 -11.27 7.01
C LYS A 62 3.32 -10.48 6.49
N GLU A 63 2.27 -11.20 6.13
CA GLU A 63 0.98 -10.58 5.80
C GLU A 63 0.49 -9.66 6.93
N CYS A 64 -0.08 -8.53 6.55
CA CYS A 64 -0.52 -7.52 7.51
C CYS A 64 -1.77 -6.79 7.01
N ASP A 65 -2.77 -6.69 7.89
CA ASP A 65 -3.93 -5.82 7.68
C ASP A 65 -3.53 -4.37 7.97
N ILE A 66 -3.88 -3.45 7.07
CA ILE A 66 -3.56 -2.02 7.23
C ILE A 66 -4.12 -1.43 8.53
N ASN A 67 -5.26 -1.91 9.02
CA ASN A 67 -5.86 -1.40 10.26
C ASN A 67 -5.06 -1.86 11.49
N VAL A 68 -4.51 -3.07 11.46
CA VAL A 68 -3.58 -3.57 12.47
C VAL A 68 -2.31 -2.72 12.47
N LEU A 69 -1.72 -2.48 11.30
CA LEU A 69 -0.56 -1.62 11.16
C LEU A 69 -0.80 -0.21 11.73
N LEU A 70 -1.92 0.41 11.36
CA LEU A 70 -2.29 1.75 11.82
C LEU A 70 -2.53 1.84 13.34
N LYS A 71 -2.96 0.73 13.95
CA LYS A 71 -3.19 0.64 15.40
C LYS A 71 -1.88 0.41 16.16
N ASP A 72 -1.10 -0.56 15.72
CA ASP A 72 0.02 -1.10 16.50
C ASP A 72 1.33 -0.35 16.20
N HIS A 73 1.45 0.30 15.04
CA HIS A 73 2.68 0.96 14.57
C HIS A 73 2.48 2.43 14.18
N ALA A 74 1.52 3.12 14.80
CA ALA A 74 1.24 4.53 14.50
C ALA A 74 2.47 5.43 14.70
N ASP A 75 3.23 5.22 15.77
CA ASP A 75 4.42 6.01 16.09
C ASP A 75 5.57 5.72 15.12
N ASP A 76 5.76 4.46 14.73
CA ASP A 76 6.75 4.07 13.73
C ASP A 76 6.44 4.70 12.36
N LEU A 77 5.16 4.71 11.97
CA LEU A 77 4.69 5.38 10.75
C LEU A 77 4.87 6.90 10.82
N MET A 78 4.58 7.50 11.98
CA MET A 78 4.82 8.93 12.20
C MET A 78 6.30 9.29 12.10
N ALA A 79 7.21 8.40 12.52
CA ALA A 79 8.65 8.60 12.39
C ALA A 79 9.14 8.60 10.91
N LEU A 80 8.34 8.07 9.99
CA LEU A 80 8.59 8.11 8.53
C LEU A 80 8.10 9.40 7.87
N ARG A 81 7.42 10.27 8.60
CA ARG A 81 6.78 11.48 8.06
C ARG A 81 7.76 12.33 7.26
N GLY A 82 7.40 12.58 6.01
CA GLY A 82 8.21 13.39 5.09
C GLY A 82 9.50 12.73 4.58
N LYS A 83 9.78 11.47 4.96
CA LYS A 83 10.98 10.73 4.54
C LYS A 83 10.72 9.76 3.38
N VAL A 84 9.47 9.55 3.01
CA VAL A 84 9.04 8.64 1.95
C VAL A 84 8.67 9.47 0.72
N THR A 85 9.23 9.12 -0.43
CA THR A 85 8.95 9.83 -1.67
C THR A 85 7.58 9.46 -2.22
N LEU A 86 7.23 8.17 -2.23
CA LEU A 86 6.01 7.66 -2.84
C LEU A 86 5.29 6.68 -1.92
N VAL A 87 3.98 6.84 -1.77
CA VAL A 87 3.09 5.78 -1.33
C VAL A 87 2.22 5.37 -2.51
N ALA A 88 2.35 4.11 -2.88
CA ALA A 88 1.55 3.48 -3.93
C ALA A 88 0.51 2.55 -3.31
N GLY A 89 -0.62 2.36 -3.96
CA GLY A 89 -1.62 1.40 -3.50
C GLY A 89 -2.93 1.46 -4.26
N GLY A 90 -3.57 0.30 -4.35
CA GLY A 90 -4.88 0.11 -4.95
C GLY A 90 -5.83 -0.54 -3.94
N PRO A 91 -6.45 0.21 -3.02
CA PRO A 91 -7.39 -0.38 -2.09
C PRO A 91 -8.55 -1.03 -2.85
N PRO A 92 -9.03 -2.22 -2.44
CA PRO A 92 -10.10 -2.91 -3.15
C PRO A 92 -11.39 -2.07 -3.13
N CYS A 93 -11.87 -1.71 -4.32
CA CYS A 93 -13.04 -0.85 -4.54
C CYS A 93 -14.22 -1.60 -5.16
N GLN A 94 -14.45 -2.85 -4.76
CA GLN A 94 -15.57 -3.63 -5.31
C GLN A 94 -16.95 -3.00 -5.02
N GLY A 95 -17.08 -2.16 -4.00
CA GLY A 95 -18.29 -1.35 -3.75
C GLY A 95 -18.58 -0.29 -4.82
N PHE A 96 -17.58 0.11 -5.61
CA PHE A 96 -17.69 1.08 -6.71
C PHE A 96 -17.62 0.43 -8.09
N SER A 97 -17.34 -0.89 -8.19
CA SER A 97 -17.27 -1.56 -9.47
C SER A 97 -18.69 -1.78 -10.03
N MET A 98 -18.84 -1.67 -11.35
CA MET A 98 -20.12 -1.92 -12.04
C MET A 98 -20.62 -3.37 -11.88
N ALA A 99 -19.74 -4.30 -11.52
CA ALA A 99 -20.04 -5.69 -11.20
C ALA A 99 -20.44 -5.91 -9.73
N GLY A 100 -20.29 -4.91 -8.86
CA GLY A 100 -20.67 -4.93 -7.45
C GLY A 100 -22.00 -4.22 -7.19
N LYS A 101 -22.64 -4.55 -6.07
CA LYS A 101 -23.77 -3.76 -5.55
C LYS A 101 -23.18 -2.43 -5.06
N MET A 102 -23.38 -1.33 -5.77
CA MET A 102 -22.90 0.02 -5.42
C MET A 102 -23.44 0.46 -4.02
N ASP A 103 -22.96 -0.17 -2.97
CA ASP A 103 -23.35 0.09 -1.58
C ASP A 103 -22.39 1.06 -0.90
N LYS A 104 -22.87 2.25 -0.55
CA LYS A 104 -22.11 3.29 0.16
C LYS A 104 -21.62 2.82 1.53
N ASN A 105 -22.27 1.81 2.14
CA ASN A 105 -21.93 1.26 3.46
C ASN A 105 -21.02 0.03 3.35
N ASP A 106 -20.58 -0.37 2.17
CA ASP A 106 -19.69 -1.51 1.98
C ASP A 106 -18.42 -1.35 2.83
N GLN A 107 -18.08 -2.40 3.56
CA GLN A 107 -16.90 -2.41 4.44
C GLN A 107 -15.59 -2.09 3.69
N ARG A 108 -15.56 -2.35 2.38
CA ARG A 108 -14.41 -2.06 1.51
C ARG A 108 -14.18 -0.56 1.31
N ASN A 109 -15.23 0.27 1.46
CA ASN A 109 -15.09 1.74 1.47
C ASN A 109 -14.34 2.23 2.72
N LYS A 110 -14.33 1.43 3.80
CA LYS A 110 -13.54 1.71 5.00
C LYS A 110 -12.03 1.63 4.73
N LEU A 111 -11.60 0.80 3.78
CA LEU A 111 -10.19 0.68 3.41
C LEU A 111 -9.64 1.95 2.76
N ILE A 112 -10.47 2.72 2.05
CA ILE A 112 -10.09 4.04 1.54
C ILE A 112 -9.81 4.99 2.71
N LYS A 113 -10.60 4.95 3.78
CA LYS A 113 -10.37 5.75 4.98
C LYS A 113 -9.06 5.34 5.68
N SER A 114 -8.77 4.05 5.72
CA SER A 114 -7.50 3.53 6.26
C SER A 114 -6.31 3.98 5.41
N TYR A 115 -6.45 3.95 4.06
CA TYR A 115 -5.47 4.52 3.14
C TYR A 115 -5.20 5.99 3.44
N ILE A 116 -6.25 6.82 3.54
CA ILE A 116 -6.13 8.26 3.84
C ILE A 116 -5.44 8.47 5.20
N LYS A 117 -5.80 7.66 6.22
CA LYS A 117 -5.16 7.74 7.54
C LYS A 117 -3.67 7.43 7.45
N PHE A 118 -3.29 6.39 6.70
CA PHE A 118 -1.90 6.05 6.45
C PHE A 118 -1.14 7.22 5.80
N ILE A 119 -1.70 7.80 4.73
CA ILE A 119 -1.11 8.96 4.04
C ILE A 119 -0.91 10.15 4.99
N LYS A 120 -1.87 10.42 5.87
CA LYS A 120 -1.78 11.52 6.85
C LYS A 120 -0.69 11.30 7.90
N LEU A 121 -0.36 10.06 8.22
CA LEU A 121 0.76 9.74 9.14
C LEU A 121 2.10 9.92 8.45
N VAL A 122 2.27 9.31 7.27
CA VAL A 122 3.55 9.25 6.55
C VAL A 122 3.88 10.53 5.79
N LEU A 123 2.88 11.27 5.28
CA LEU A 123 3.02 12.46 4.43
C LEU A 123 4.07 12.28 3.33
N PRO A 124 3.85 11.36 2.37
CA PRO A 124 4.74 11.18 1.25
C PRO A 124 4.72 12.39 0.32
N GLN A 125 5.74 12.55 -0.53
CA GLN A 125 5.78 13.62 -1.53
C GLN A 125 4.79 13.37 -2.68
N VAL A 126 4.60 12.09 -3.04
CA VAL A 126 3.73 11.66 -4.15
C VAL A 126 2.88 10.48 -3.72
N ILE A 127 1.69 10.37 -4.28
CA ILE A 127 0.77 9.25 -4.09
C ILE A 127 0.41 8.68 -5.46
N ILE A 128 0.49 7.36 -5.62
CA ILE A 128 -0.15 6.62 -6.71
C ILE A 128 -1.34 5.86 -6.12
N PHE A 129 -2.54 6.24 -6.55
CA PHE A 129 -3.79 5.64 -6.11
C PHE A 129 -4.44 4.95 -7.31
N GLU A 130 -4.31 3.63 -7.38
CA GLU A 130 -4.96 2.81 -8.41
C GLU A 130 -6.39 2.49 -7.98
N ASN A 131 -7.35 2.65 -8.89
CA ASN A 131 -8.75 2.38 -8.62
C ASN A 131 -9.53 2.05 -9.91
N VAL A 132 -10.76 1.53 -9.72
CA VAL A 132 -11.68 1.24 -10.83
C VAL A 132 -12.41 2.49 -11.28
N HIS A 133 -12.84 2.53 -12.56
CA HIS A 133 -13.57 3.67 -13.16
C HIS A 133 -14.79 4.09 -12.33
N GLY A 134 -15.52 3.14 -11.75
CA GLY A 134 -16.68 3.43 -10.90
C GLY A 134 -16.41 4.30 -9.68
N PHE A 135 -15.15 4.46 -9.27
CA PHE A 135 -14.78 5.35 -8.16
C PHE A 135 -15.04 6.83 -8.46
N THR A 136 -14.95 7.23 -9.72
CA THR A 136 -15.15 8.62 -10.16
C THR A 136 -16.58 8.94 -10.56
N VAL A 137 -17.47 7.94 -10.58
CA VAL A 137 -18.89 8.11 -10.95
C VAL A 137 -19.68 8.55 -9.72
N SER A 138 -20.37 9.68 -9.83
CA SER A 138 -21.27 10.15 -8.77
C SER A 138 -22.47 9.20 -8.62
N PHE A 139 -22.76 8.79 -7.41
CA PHE A 139 -24.01 8.10 -7.10
C PHE A 139 -25.17 9.10 -7.20
N LYS A 140 -26.09 8.85 -8.11
CA LYS A 140 -27.37 9.55 -8.15
C LYS A 140 -28.33 9.00 -7.11
#